data_228afe8022cf79c617cb886140fbeac9
#
_entry.id   228afe8022cf79c617cb886140fbeac9
#
_cell.length_a   1.000
_cell.length_b   1.000
_cell.length_c   1.000
_cell.angle_alpha   90.00
_cell.angle_beta   90.00
_cell.angle_gamma   90.00
#
_symmetry.space_group_name_H-M   'P 1'
#
loop_
_entity.id
_entity.type
_entity.pdbx_description
1 polymer ?
#
loop_
_entity_poly.entity_id
_entity_poly.type
_entity_poly.pdbx_seq_one_letter_code
_entity_poly.pdbx_strand_id
1 'polypeptide(L)'
;MDNRMFCFQCEQTALCTGCTGKAGVCGKSAEVAQLQDELTGALIGLARAADGDTLATSNTWRLMVEGLFTTVTNVNFNERTIRELIDRVHEEKACLVPGCSGCTSRCGRNDDYDMHLLWSAQEDVRSLKSLILFGVRGMAAYAHHAMVLGYIDDEVNRFFGKALFAVGEDWGMDELLPIVMEVGEKNLKCMALLDRANTESYGTPVPVTVPLTVEKGPFIVITGHDLHDLKLLLEQTEGKGVNVYTHGEMLPAHGYPELKKYPHLKGNFGTAWQNQQKEFADIPAPVLFTTNCLMPPRPGYADRVFTTALVSYPEITHIGEDKDFSPVIEKALALGGYNEDKPFTGINGGGTVMTGFGHGAVLSVAEQVIGAVKSGAVRHFFLVGGCDGARPGRNYYTEFVKQTPADTVVLTLACGKFRFNDLELGTIGGLPRLMDVGQCNDAYGAVKIALALAEAFGCGVNDLPLSLVLSWYEQKAVCILLTLLHLGIKNIRLGPTLPAFLSPNVLNYLVENFHIAPVTTPEEDLKVLLKR
;
A
#
# COMPACT_ATOMS: atom_id res chain seq x y z
N MET A 1 16.45 -25.53 -16.62
CA MET A 1 16.42 -24.25 -15.91
C MET A 1 16.33 -24.55 -14.42
N ASP A 2 17.20 -23.95 -13.64
CA ASP A 2 17.20 -24.17 -12.18
C ASP A 2 15.93 -23.53 -11.62
N ASN A 3 14.98 -24.33 -11.17
CA ASN A 3 13.63 -23.93 -10.75
C ASN A 3 13.62 -23.22 -9.37
N ARG A 4 14.71 -22.56 -9.00
CA ARG A 4 14.84 -21.89 -7.72
C ARG A 4 14.49 -20.42 -7.85
N MET A 5 13.41 -20.01 -7.18
CA MET A 5 13.12 -18.60 -7.01
C MET A 5 14.09 -17.95 -6.00
N PHE A 6 14.29 -16.65 -6.14
CA PHE A 6 14.81 -15.81 -5.06
C PHE A 6 13.88 -14.60 -4.90
N CYS A 7 13.41 -14.34 -3.67
CA CYS A 7 12.58 -13.17 -3.37
C CYS A 7 12.72 -12.80 -1.90
N PHE A 8 13.05 -11.54 -1.59
CA PHE A 8 13.17 -11.03 -0.23
C PHE A 8 12.54 -9.64 -0.04
N GLN A 9 11.59 -9.28 -0.92
CA GLN A 9 11.02 -7.94 -1.02
C GLN A 9 9.94 -7.60 0.03
N CYS A 10 9.52 -8.56 0.86
CA CYS A 10 8.48 -8.34 1.88
C CYS A 10 8.92 -8.83 3.27
N GLU A 11 8.22 -8.38 4.31
CA GLU A 11 8.49 -8.74 5.70
C GLU A 11 8.35 -10.24 5.97
N GLN A 12 7.45 -10.93 5.25
CA GLN A 12 7.20 -12.37 5.41
C GLN A 12 8.24 -13.27 4.72
N THR A 13 9.29 -12.70 4.12
CA THR A 13 10.31 -13.52 3.44
C THR A 13 10.83 -14.65 4.33
N ALA A 14 11.01 -15.84 3.75
CA ALA A 14 11.35 -17.05 4.52
C ALA A 14 12.61 -16.84 5.35
N LEU A 15 12.54 -17.21 6.64
CA LEU A 15 13.62 -17.12 7.62
C LEU A 15 14.23 -15.70 7.77
N CYS A 16 13.56 -14.65 7.32
CA CYS A 16 14.09 -13.27 7.22
C CYS A 16 15.35 -13.16 6.33
N THR A 17 15.53 -14.07 5.37
CA THR A 17 16.69 -14.05 4.45
C THR A 17 16.27 -14.06 2.99
N GLY A 18 15.27 -14.87 2.62
CA GLY A 18 14.75 -14.95 1.27
C GLY A 18 13.93 -16.21 1.02
N CYS A 19 12.93 -16.11 0.14
CA CYS A 19 12.20 -17.25 -0.38
C CYS A 19 13.02 -17.85 -1.53
N THR A 20 13.52 -19.08 -1.35
CA THR A 20 14.41 -19.79 -2.30
C THR A 20 13.89 -21.16 -2.69
N GLY A 21 12.66 -21.51 -2.29
CA GLY A 21 12.06 -22.83 -2.50
C GLY A 21 11.20 -22.92 -3.77
N LYS A 22 10.18 -23.76 -3.70
CA LYS A 22 9.20 -23.92 -4.79
C LYS A 22 8.15 -22.81 -4.81
N ALA A 23 7.95 -22.12 -3.70
CA ALA A 23 7.01 -21.02 -3.55
C ALA A 23 7.46 -20.04 -2.48
N GLY A 24 7.00 -18.81 -2.58
CA GLY A 24 7.13 -17.78 -1.56
C GLY A 24 6.16 -18.02 -0.39
N VAL A 25 6.42 -17.40 0.76
CA VAL A 25 5.51 -17.43 1.93
C VAL A 25 4.14 -16.83 1.58
N CYS A 26 4.09 -15.87 0.65
CA CYS A 26 2.84 -15.27 0.15
C CYS A 26 2.04 -16.20 -0.79
N GLY A 27 2.54 -17.37 -1.13
CA GLY A 27 1.92 -18.30 -2.09
C GLY A 27 2.34 -18.10 -3.55
N LYS A 28 3.23 -17.15 -3.86
CA LYS A 28 3.79 -16.95 -5.20
C LYS A 28 4.59 -18.18 -5.63
N SER A 29 4.31 -18.73 -6.84
CA SER A 29 5.10 -19.81 -7.41
C SER A 29 6.51 -19.35 -7.80
N ALA A 30 7.44 -20.30 -7.99
CA ALA A 30 8.77 -19.97 -8.50
C ALA A 30 8.68 -19.37 -9.91
N GLU A 31 7.77 -19.85 -10.74
CA GLU A 31 7.56 -19.36 -12.10
C GLU A 31 7.05 -17.91 -12.10
N VAL A 32 6.06 -17.59 -11.27
CA VAL A 32 5.60 -16.18 -11.12
C VAL A 32 6.72 -15.27 -10.62
N ALA A 33 7.56 -15.75 -9.69
CA ALA A 33 8.70 -14.96 -9.21
C ALA A 33 9.72 -14.68 -10.32
N GLN A 34 10.03 -15.67 -11.15
CA GLN A 34 10.93 -15.53 -12.30
C GLN A 34 10.35 -14.59 -13.36
N LEU A 35 9.06 -14.70 -13.67
CA LEU A 35 8.39 -13.78 -14.60
C LEU A 35 8.36 -12.33 -14.09
N GLN A 36 8.23 -12.13 -12.79
CA GLN A 36 8.32 -10.79 -12.21
C GLN A 36 9.76 -10.23 -12.27
N ASP A 37 10.77 -11.07 -12.19
CA ASP A 37 12.17 -10.69 -12.43
C ASP A 37 12.40 -10.41 -13.94
N GLU A 38 11.88 -11.23 -14.85
CA GLU A 38 11.88 -10.96 -16.30
C GLU A 38 11.22 -9.62 -16.64
N LEU A 39 10.02 -9.37 -16.11
CA LEU A 39 9.32 -8.09 -16.27
C LEU A 39 10.16 -6.92 -15.75
N THR A 40 10.79 -7.07 -14.60
CA THR A 40 11.67 -6.03 -14.04
C THR A 40 12.87 -5.78 -14.94
N GLY A 41 13.50 -6.83 -15.47
CA GLY A 41 14.59 -6.73 -16.44
C GLY A 41 14.18 -6.04 -17.73
N ALA A 42 12.99 -6.36 -18.25
CA ALA A 42 12.41 -5.73 -19.44
C ALA A 42 12.13 -4.23 -19.20
N LEU A 43 11.61 -3.84 -18.02
CA LEU A 43 11.39 -2.43 -17.64
C LEU A 43 12.70 -1.65 -17.53
N ILE A 44 13.77 -2.25 -17.01
CA ILE A 44 15.11 -1.64 -17.00
C ILE A 44 15.61 -1.47 -18.43
N GLY A 45 15.41 -2.47 -19.31
CA GLY A 45 15.72 -2.37 -20.72
C GLY A 45 14.93 -1.28 -21.43
N LEU A 46 13.65 -1.11 -21.09
CA LEU A 46 12.79 -0.02 -21.59
C LEU A 46 13.31 1.36 -21.14
N ALA A 47 13.72 1.49 -19.86
CA ALA A 47 14.30 2.73 -19.36
C ALA A 47 15.60 3.12 -20.07
N ARG A 48 16.44 2.15 -20.41
CA ARG A 48 17.64 2.36 -21.23
C ARG A 48 17.29 2.78 -22.65
N ALA A 49 16.30 2.14 -23.27
CA ALA A 49 15.86 2.47 -24.63
C ALA A 49 15.22 3.86 -24.72
N ALA A 50 14.60 4.33 -23.64
CA ALA A 50 14.01 5.67 -23.56
C ALA A 50 15.05 6.80 -23.47
N ASP A 51 16.34 6.47 -23.31
CA ASP A 51 17.46 7.41 -23.20
C ASP A 51 17.17 8.54 -22.18
N GLY A 52 16.93 8.13 -20.96
CA GLY A 52 16.48 9.02 -19.89
C GLY A 52 14.99 9.37 -20.00
N ASP A 53 14.63 10.36 -20.78
CA ASP A 53 13.24 10.75 -21.09
C ASP A 53 13.09 11.31 -22.52
N THR A 54 14.19 11.35 -23.24
CA THR A 54 14.27 11.99 -24.56
C THR A 54 13.38 11.32 -25.60
N LEU A 55 13.24 10.00 -25.55
CA LEU A 55 12.47 9.18 -26.47
C LEU A 55 11.17 8.63 -25.85
N ALA A 56 10.97 8.79 -24.55
CA ALA A 56 9.84 8.23 -23.84
C ALA A 56 8.50 8.80 -24.33
N THR A 57 7.51 7.93 -24.46
CA THR A 57 6.12 8.27 -24.79
C THR A 57 5.23 8.20 -23.55
N SER A 58 3.98 8.64 -23.65
CA SER A 58 2.99 8.43 -22.59
C SER A 58 2.76 6.94 -22.31
N ASN A 59 2.86 6.08 -23.32
CA ASN A 59 2.77 4.63 -23.18
C ASN A 59 3.98 4.03 -22.46
N THR A 60 5.18 4.57 -22.70
CA THR A 60 6.40 4.19 -21.97
C THR A 60 6.21 4.37 -20.46
N TRP A 61 5.72 5.53 -20.05
CA TRP A 61 5.48 5.83 -18.62
C TRP A 61 4.37 4.95 -18.02
N ARG A 62 3.29 4.76 -18.76
CA ARG A 62 2.21 3.87 -18.35
C ARG A 62 2.71 2.45 -18.11
N LEU A 63 3.49 1.90 -19.03
CA LEU A 63 4.03 0.54 -18.91
C LEU A 63 5.01 0.41 -17.75
N MET A 64 5.83 1.44 -17.47
CA MET A 64 6.70 1.44 -16.29
C MET A 64 5.88 1.41 -14.98
N VAL A 65 4.84 2.22 -14.88
CA VAL A 65 3.95 2.26 -13.71
C VAL A 65 3.19 0.93 -13.55
N GLU A 66 2.54 0.43 -14.60
CA GLU A 66 1.78 -0.82 -14.57
C GLU A 66 2.70 -2.03 -14.28
N GLY A 67 3.87 -2.09 -14.92
CA GLY A 67 4.83 -3.17 -14.72
C GLY A 67 5.40 -3.20 -13.30
N LEU A 68 5.83 -2.06 -12.78
CA LEU A 68 6.33 -1.97 -11.41
C LEU A 68 5.24 -2.33 -10.40
N PHE A 69 4.02 -1.82 -10.56
CA PHE A 69 2.91 -2.14 -9.66
C PHE A 69 2.51 -3.62 -9.73
N THR A 70 2.52 -4.22 -10.93
CA THR A 70 2.27 -5.67 -11.11
C THR A 70 3.23 -6.54 -10.28
N THR A 71 4.47 -6.08 -10.06
CA THR A 71 5.47 -6.80 -9.28
C THR A 71 5.43 -6.56 -7.77
N VAL A 72 4.55 -5.69 -7.28
CA VAL A 72 4.31 -5.49 -5.85
C VAL A 72 3.78 -6.77 -5.20
N THR A 73 4.12 -7.00 -3.96
CA THR A 73 3.71 -8.21 -3.23
C THR A 73 2.18 -8.32 -3.17
N ASN A 74 1.65 -9.52 -3.48
CA ASN A 74 0.22 -9.85 -3.45
C ASN A 74 -0.66 -9.02 -4.44
N VAL A 75 -0.12 -8.68 -5.61
CA VAL A 75 -0.87 -8.08 -6.73
C VAL A 75 -1.20 -9.13 -7.78
N ASN A 76 -0.22 -9.64 -8.49
CA ASN A 76 -0.43 -10.51 -9.63
C ASN A 76 0.27 -11.86 -9.44
N PHE A 77 -0.54 -12.93 -9.49
CA PHE A 77 -0.12 -14.33 -9.41
C PHE A 77 -0.33 -15.08 -10.73
N ASN A 78 -0.81 -14.39 -11.79
CA ASN A 78 -1.20 -14.99 -13.05
C ASN A 78 -0.07 -14.87 -14.08
N GLU A 79 0.56 -15.98 -14.38
CA GLU A 79 1.67 -16.09 -15.32
C GLU A 79 1.33 -15.53 -16.71
N ARG A 80 0.10 -15.78 -17.18
CA ARG A 80 -0.33 -15.32 -18.50
C ARG A 80 -0.35 -13.79 -18.58
N THR A 81 -0.96 -13.13 -17.61
CA THR A 81 -1.07 -11.65 -17.63
C THR A 81 0.28 -10.97 -17.46
N ILE A 82 1.22 -11.59 -16.70
CA ILE A 82 2.58 -11.09 -16.58
C ILE A 82 3.33 -11.24 -17.91
N ARG A 83 3.19 -12.36 -18.63
CA ARG A 83 3.81 -12.55 -19.96
C ARG A 83 3.25 -11.56 -20.97
N GLU A 84 1.94 -11.36 -21.02
CA GLU A 84 1.28 -10.37 -21.87
C GLU A 84 1.84 -8.96 -21.62
N LEU A 85 2.10 -8.61 -20.35
CA LEU A 85 2.70 -7.32 -20.01
C LEU A 85 4.17 -7.23 -20.42
N ILE A 86 4.96 -8.29 -20.28
CA ILE A 86 6.34 -8.35 -20.79
C ILE A 86 6.37 -8.14 -22.31
N ASP A 87 5.46 -8.79 -23.03
CA ASP A 87 5.38 -8.63 -24.49
C ASP A 87 5.05 -7.17 -24.87
N ARG A 88 4.10 -6.52 -24.19
CA ARG A 88 3.79 -5.09 -24.37
C ARG A 88 4.99 -4.17 -24.09
N VAL A 89 5.78 -4.47 -23.07
CA VAL A 89 7.01 -3.72 -22.74
C VAL A 89 8.04 -3.87 -23.86
N HIS A 90 8.20 -5.09 -24.43
CA HIS A 90 9.11 -5.31 -25.56
C HIS A 90 8.63 -4.63 -26.84
N GLU A 91 7.32 -4.59 -27.11
CA GLU A 91 6.73 -3.86 -28.23
C GLU A 91 7.04 -2.37 -28.15
N GLU A 92 6.81 -1.75 -26.98
CA GLU A 92 7.13 -0.33 -26.76
C GLU A 92 8.63 -0.07 -26.93
N LYS A 93 9.47 -0.90 -26.33
CA LYS A 93 10.93 -0.81 -26.45
C LYS A 93 11.39 -0.86 -27.92
N ALA A 94 10.80 -1.74 -28.73
CA ALA A 94 11.10 -1.85 -30.15
C ALA A 94 10.69 -0.58 -30.92
N CYS A 95 9.64 0.12 -30.50
CA CYS A 95 9.22 1.38 -31.12
C CYS A 95 10.19 2.54 -30.81
N LEU A 96 10.86 2.52 -29.64
CA LEU A 96 11.79 3.59 -29.25
C LEU A 96 13.16 3.48 -29.92
N VAL A 97 13.55 2.31 -30.41
CA VAL A 97 14.88 2.09 -31.04
C VAL A 97 14.85 2.48 -32.50
N PRO A 98 15.58 3.53 -32.94
CA PRO A 98 15.63 3.94 -34.35
C PRO A 98 16.20 2.84 -35.25
N GLY A 99 15.48 2.47 -36.31
CA GLY A 99 15.94 1.53 -37.33
C GLY A 99 15.38 0.11 -37.26
N CYS A 100 14.55 -0.21 -36.28
CA CYS A 100 13.89 -1.51 -36.15
C CYS A 100 12.51 -1.63 -36.82
N SER A 101 12.16 -0.75 -37.75
CA SER A 101 10.92 -0.88 -38.52
C SER A 101 10.95 -2.15 -39.40
N GLY A 102 10.24 -3.17 -38.95
CA GLY A 102 10.09 -4.44 -39.68
C GLY A 102 10.84 -5.65 -39.11
N CYS A 103 11.49 -5.51 -37.97
CA CYS A 103 12.13 -6.66 -37.32
C CYS A 103 11.10 -7.45 -36.49
N THR A 104 10.68 -8.61 -37.01
CA THR A 104 9.83 -9.59 -36.27
C THR A 104 10.66 -10.45 -35.31
N SER A 105 11.95 -10.24 -35.19
CA SER A 105 12.87 -10.99 -34.35
C SER A 105 13.22 -10.18 -33.09
N ARG A 106 12.86 -10.68 -31.95
CA ARG A 106 13.35 -10.58 -30.55
C ARG A 106 14.46 -9.54 -30.20
N CYS A 107 14.68 -8.47 -31.01
CA CYS A 107 15.72 -7.47 -30.74
C CYS A 107 15.54 -6.77 -29.39
N GLY A 108 14.29 -6.59 -28.94
CA GLY A 108 13.98 -6.00 -27.65
C GLY A 108 14.38 -6.82 -26.41
N ARG A 109 14.57 -8.13 -26.55
CA ARG A 109 14.94 -9.01 -25.42
C ARG A 109 16.44 -9.03 -25.13
N ASN A 110 17.30 -8.73 -26.10
CA ASN A 110 18.74 -8.86 -25.94
C ASN A 110 19.37 -7.81 -25.00
N ASP A 111 18.63 -6.74 -24.67
CA ASP A 111 19.09 -5.64 -23.82
C ASP A 111 18.34 -5.56 -22.48
N ASP A 112 17.55 -6.58 -22.15
CA ASP A 112 16.92 -6.68 -20.84
C ASP A 112 17.99 -6.90 -19.77
N TYR A 113 17.74 -6.34 -18.58
CA TYR A 113 18.66 -6.52 -17.48
C TYR A 113 18.47 -7.91 -16.85
N ASP A 114 19.58 -8.63 -16.69
CA ASP A 114 19.56 -9.91 -15.97
C ASP A 114 19.50 -9.65 -14.46
N MET A 115 18.34 -9.93 -13.85
CA MET A 115 18.15 -9.74 -12.41
C MET A 115 19.07 -10.59 -11.54
N HIS A 116 19.68 -11.66 -12.06
CA HIS A 116 20.72 -12.39 -11.33
C HIS A 116 21.94 -11.53 -11.02
N LEU A 117 22.27 -10.55 -11.86
CA LEU A 117 23.35 -9.59 -11.58
C LEU A 117 23.05 -8.75 -10.34
N LEU A 118 21.78 -8.35 -10.13
CA LEU A 118 21.37 -7.64 -8.93
C LEU A 118 21.42 -8.55 -7.71
N TRP A 119 20.85 -9.74 -7.81
CA TRP A 119 20.77 -10.65 -6.66
C TRP A 119 22.13 -11.18 -6.21
N SER A 120 23.12 -11.25 -7.11
CA SER A 120 24.51 -11.66 -6.83
C SER A 120 25.47 -10.50 -6.59
N ALA A 121 25.01 -9.25 -6.66
CA ALA A 121 25.84 -8.07 -6.42
C ALA A 121 26.39 -8.06 -4.98
N GLN A 122 27.44 -7.26 -4.77
CA GLN A 122 27.99 -6.98 -3.45
C GLN A 122 26.86 -6.51 -2.52
N GLU A 123 26.88 -6.92 -1.26
CA GLU A 123 25.73 -6.84 -0.34
C GLU A 123 25.19 -5.40 -0.17
N ASP A 124 26.07 -4.40 -0.05
CA ASP A 124 25.67 -3.00 0.11
C ASP A 124 25.05 -2.45 -1.19
N VAL A 125 25.65 -2.76 -2.35
CA VAL A 125 25.11 -2.39 -3.66
C VAL A 125 23.75 -3.05 -3.90
N ARG A 126 23.65 -4.35 -3.60
CA ARG A 126 22.36 -5.08 -3.68
C ARG A 126 21.32 -4.44 -2.77
N SER A 127 21.69 -4.03 -1.58
CA SER A 127 20.82 -3.37 -0.60
C SER A 127 20.31 -2.02 -1.13
N LEU A 128 21.17 -1.17 -1.66
CA LEU A 128 20.78 0.14 -2.22
C LEU A 128 19.92 -0.01 -3.47
N LYS A 129 20.30 -0.89 -4.40
CA LYS A 129 19.47 -1.19 -5.59
C LYS A 129 18.11 -1.76 -5.20
N SER A 130 18.03 -2.59 -4.15
CA SER A 130 16.77 -3.10 -3.62
C SER A 130 15.91 -1.98 -3.00
N LEU A 131 16.50 -1.04 -2.26
CA LEU A 131 15.79 0.13 -1.74
C LEU A 131 15.19 0.98 -2.86
N ILE A 132 15.96 1.24 -3.94
CA ILE A 132 15.47 1.97 -5.11
C ILE A 132 14.31 1.20 -5.75
N LEU A 133 14.53 -0.07 -6.11
CA LEU A 133 13.56 -0.89 -6.82
C LEU A 133 12.26 -1.07 -6.03
N PHE A 134 12.36 -1.40 -4.73
CA PHE A 134 11.16 -1.58 -3.91
C PHE A 134 10.48 -0.25 -3.60
N GLY A 135 11.24 0.83 -3.46
CA GLY A 135 10.71 2.18 -3.32
C GLY A 135 9.87 2.58 -4.55
N VAL A 136 10.41 2.45 -5.77
CA VAL A 136 9.66 2.82 -6.98
C VAL A 136 8.51 1.86 -7.29
N ARG A 137 8.57 0.59 -6.88
CA ARG A 137 7.41 -0.32 -6.94
C ARG A 137 6.26 0.19 -6.08
N GLY A 138 6.55 0.62 -4.85
CA GLY A 138 5.55 1.22 -3.96
C GLY A 138 5.00 2.53 -4.51
N MET A 139 5.87 3.40 -5.03
CA MET A 139 5.49 4.67 -5.66
C MET A 139 4.61 4.45 -6.91
N ALA A 140 4.88 3.39 -7.69
CA ALA A 140 4.10 3.06 -8.88
C ALA A 140 2.63 2.73 -8.55
N ALA A 141 2.35 2.15 -7.38
CA ALA A 141 0.99 1.94 -6.93
C ALA A 141 0.25 3.28 -6.75
N TYR A 142 0.89 4.29 -6.17
CA TYR A 142 0.30 5.63 -6.01
C TYR A 142 0.11 6.34 -7.34
N ALA A 143 1.13 6.28 -8.20
CA ALA A 143 1.07 6.85 -9.55
C ALA A 143 -0.05 6.22 -10.38
N HIS A 144 -0.25 4.89 -10.28
CA HIS A 144 -1.32 4.18 -10.98
C HIS A 144 -2.71 4.69 -10.54
N HIS A 145 -2.96 4.80 -9.23
CA HIS A 145 -4.24 5.31 -8.74
C HIS A 145 -4.51 6.76 -9.17
N ALA A 146 -3.49 7.62 -9.16
CA ALA A 146 -3.62 8.97 -9.68
C ALA A 146 -3.91 8.97 -11.19
N MET A 147 -3.20 8.15 -11.96
CA MET A 147 -3.34 8.02 -13.41
C MET A 147 -4.73 7.54 -13.82
N VAL A 148 -5.32 6.58 -13.09
CA VAL A 148 -6.71 6.10 -13.32
C VAL A 148 -7.73 7.23 -13.19
N LEU A 149 -7.44 8.23 -12.34
CA LEU A 149 -8.26 9.43 -12.17
C LEU A 149 -7.89 10.57 -13.14
N GLY A 150 -6.95 10.34 -14.07
CA GLY A 150 -6.49 11.34 -15.04
C GLY A 150 -5.43 12.31 -14.52
N TYR A 151 -4.85 12.05 -13.35
CA TYR A 151 -3.79 12.88 -12.78
C TYR A 151 -2.42 12.28 -13.07
N ILE A 152 -1.60 13.05 -13.77
CA ILE A 152 -0.25 12.67 -14.20
C ILE A 152 0.72 13.78 -13.80
N ASP A 153 1.94 13.41 -13.42
CA ASP A 153 3.04 14.33 -13.17
C ASP A 153 4.29 13.85 -13.92
N ASP A 154 4.78 14.69 -14.84
CA ASP A 154 5.90 14.35 -15.71
C ASP A 154 7.22 14.14 -14.95
N GLU A 155 7.43 14.84 -13.83
CA GLU A 155 8.63 14.68 -13.02
C GLU A 155 8.63 13.33 -12.30
N VAL A 156 7.46 12.91 -11.79
CA VAL A 156 7.27 11.57 -11.21
C VAL A 156 7.50 10.51 -12.27
N ASN A 157 6.94 10.68 -13.48
CA ASN A 157 7.10 9.73 -14.57
C ASN A 157 8.57 9.58 -14.99
N ARG A 158 9.28 10.70 -15.23
CA ARG A 158 10.71 10.68 -15.57
C ARG A 158 11.56 10.00 -14.51
N PHE A 159 11.18 10.14 -13.25
CA PHE A 159 11.92 9.52 -12.18
C PHE A 159 11.82 7.99 -12.18
N PHE A 160 10.70 7.40 -12.62
CA PHE A 160 10.64 5.94 -12.82
C PHE A 160 11.72 5.47 -13.82
N GLY A 161 11.87 6.16 -14.94
CA GLY A 161 12.93 5.87 -15.93
C GLY A 161 14.32 6.00 -15.32
N LYS A 162 14.60 7.12 -14.64
CA LYS A 162 15.89 7.36 -13.96
C LYS A 162 16.22 6.29 -12.91
N ALA A 163 15.25 5.91 -12.09
CA ALA A 163 15.45 4.92 -11.03
C ALA A 163 15.70 3.52 -11.60
N LEU A 164 14.91 3.10 -12.61
CA LEU A 164 15.11 1.83 -13.30
C LEU A 164 16.47 1.79 -14.03
N PHE A 165 16.87 2.86 -14.70
CA PHE A 165 18.19 2.99 -15.31
C PHE A 165 19.29 2.80 -14.25
N ALA A 166 19.23 3.52 -13.11
CA ALA A 166 20.22 3.42 -12.04
C ALA A 166 20.36 1.99 -11.47
N VAL A 167 19.25 1.26 -11.34
CA VAL A 167 19.26 -0.15 -10.91
C VAL A 167 20.01 -1.02 -11.92
N GLY A 168 19.89 -0.72 -13.23
CA GLY A 168 20.53 -1.45 -14.32
C GLY A 168 22.03 -1.20 -14.46
N GLU A 169 22.56 -0.08 -13.95
CA GLU A 169 23.96 0.32 -14.15
C GLU A 169 24.91 -0.33 -13.13
N ASP A 170 26.19 -0.40 -13.48
CA ASP A 170 27.26 -0.88 -12.59
C ASP A 170 27.76 0.27 -11.69
N TRP A 171 26.85 0.80 -10.88
CA TRP A 171 27.11 1.91 -9.96
C TRP A 171 27.45 1.43 -8.56
N GLY A 172 28.33 2.19 -7.91
CA GLY A 172 28.70 1.99 -6.52
C GLY A 172 27.78 2.72 -5.53
N MET A 173 28.16 2.67 -4.25
CA MET A 173 27.35 3.26 -3.18
C MET A 173 27.20 4.78 -3.34
N ASP A 174 28.26 5.48 -3.76
CA ASP A 174 28.27 6.94 -3.88
C ASP A 174 27.29 7.45 -4.95
N GLU A 175 27.05 6.67 -6.02
CA GLU A 175 26.08 7.01 -7.05
C GLU A 175 24.66 6.56 -6.69
N LEU A 176 24.52 5.42 -5.99
CA LEU A 176 23.21 4.85 -5.67
C LEU A 176 22.52 5.53 -4.48
N LEU A 177 23.27 5.96 -3.45
CA LEU A 177 22.68 6.57 -2.26
C LEU A 177 21.89 7.85 -2.55
N PRO A 178 22.36 8.78 -3.43
CA PRO A 178 21.55 9.92 -3.86
C PRO A 178 20.23 9.51 -4.50
N ILE A 179 20.22 8.44 -5.32
CA ILE A 179 18.98 7.94 -5.94
C ILE A 179 18.02 7.37 -4.89
N VAL A 180 18.51 6.66 -3.88
CA VAL A 180 17.67 6.19 -2.76
C VAL A 180 16.97 7.36 -2.06
N MET A 181 17.69 8.47 -1.80
CA MET A 181 17.09 9.66 -1.17
C MET A 181 16.11 10.36 -2.10
N GLU A 182 16.39 10.39 -3.40
CA GLU A 182 15.50 10.97 -4.42
C GLU A 182 14.19 10.15 -4.57
N VAL A 183 14.20 8.82 -4.35
CA VAL A 183 12.96 8.03 -4.25
C VAL A 183 12.03 8.63 -3.20
N GLY A 184 12.55 9.00 -2.03
CA GLY A 184 11.76 9.62 -0.96
C GLY A 184 11.15 10.96 -1.37
N GLU A 185 11.94 11.81 -2.04
CA GLU A 185 11.49 13.11 -2.57
C GLU A 185 10.37 12.95 -3.61
N LYS A 186 10.60 12.11 -4.62
CA LYS A 186 9.62 11.92 -5.71
C LYS A 186 8.37 11.18 -5.23
N ASN A 187 8.52 10.27 -4.27
CA ASN A 187 7.37 9.64 -3.65
C ASN A 187 6.50 10.64 -2.86
N LEU A 188 7.10 11.60 -2.16
CA LEU A 188 6.34 12.68 -1.50
C LEU A 188 5.48 13.43 -2.53
N LYS A 189 6.05 13.77 -3.68
CA LYS A 189 5.34 14.43 -4.78
C LYS A 189 4.24 13.53 -5.36
N CYS A 190 4.52 12.25 -5.56
CA CYS A 190 3.57 11.27 -6.06
C CYS A 190 2.38 11.06 -5.10
N MET A 191 2.64 10.96 -3.79
CA MET A 191 1.58 10.88 -2.78
C MET A 191 0.73 12.16 -2.73
N ALA A 192 1.34 13.33 -2.89
CA ALA A 192 0.62 14.60 -2.99
C ALA A 192 -0.29 14.66 -4.22
N LEU A 193 0.18 14.11 -5.35
CA LEU A 193 -0.62 13.98 -6.57
C LEU A 193 -1.85 13.09 -6.35
N LEU A 194 -1.67 11.95 -5.70
CA LEU A 194 -2.76 11.02 -5.39
C LEU A 194 -3.75 11.63 -4.38
N ASP A 195 -3.27 12.28 -3.32
CA ASP A 195 -4.12 13.00 -2.35
C ASP A 195 -5.01 14.03 -3.05
N ARG A 196 -4.44 14.82 -3.96
CA ARG A 196 -5.18 15.76 -4.79
C ARG A 196 -6.20 15.05 -5.68
N ALA A 197 -5.79 13.99 -6.38
CA ALA A 197 -6.67 13.23 -7.26
C ALA A 197 -7.88 12.67 -6.50
N ASN A 198 -7.67 12.08 -5.33
CA ASN A 198 -8.75 11.54 -4.50
C ASN A 198 -9.66 12.63 -3.93
N THR A 199 -9.09 13.72 -3.39
CA THR A 199 -9.88 14.78 -2.75
C THR A 199 -10.65 15.62 -3.76
N GLU A 200 -10.12 15.87 -4.95
CA GLU A 200 -10.84 16.56 -6.05
C GLU A 200 -11.93 15.65 -6.65
N SER A 201 -11.73 14.33 -6.70
CA SER A 201 -12.70 13.38 -7.29
C SER A 201 -13.81 12.97 -6.31
N TYR A 202 -13.51 12.85 -5.02
CA TYR A 202 -14.43 12.26 -4.03
C TYR A 202 -14.75 13.18 -2.84
N GLY A 203 -14.15 14.35 -2.80
CA GLY A 203 -14.25 15.31 -1.69
C GLY A 203 -13.27 15.00 -0.56
N THR A 204 -13.12 15.96 0.36
CA THR A 204 -12.27 15.78 1.55
C THR A 204 -12.93 14.82 2.51
N PRO A 205 -12.23 13.78 3.00
CA PRO A 205 -12.78 12.84 3.96
C PRO A 205 -13.29 13.51 5.23
N VAL A 206 -14.42 13.04 5.73
CA VAL A 206 -15.07 13.48 6.98
C VAL A 206 -15.19 12.30 7.94
N PRO A 207 -14.94 12.51 9.24
CA PRO A 207 -15.07 11.45 10.24
C PRO A 207 -16.44 10.79 10.22
N VAL A 208 -16.43 9.47 10.22
CA VAL A 208 -17.64 8.63 10.17
C VAL A 208 -17.46 7.36 11.00
N THR A 209 -18.53 6.95 11.67
CA THR A 209 -18.62 5.62 12.30
C THR A 209 -19.19 4.64 11.29
N VAL A 210 -18.50 3.53 11.10
CA VAL A 210 -18.82 2.49 10.11
C VAL A 210 -19.23 1.22 10.85
N PRO A 211 -20.45 0.68 10.61
CA PRO A 211 -20.89 -0.55 11.23
C PRO A 211 -20.18 -1.77 10.65
N LEU A 212 -20.00 -2.80 11.49
CA LEU A 212 -19.50 -4.11 11.09
C LEU A 212 -20.64 -5.13 10.88
N THR A 213 -21.87 -4.74 11.10
CA THR A 213 -23.05 -5.58 10.83
C THR A 213 -23.34 -5.63 9.34
N VAL A 214 -23.54 -6.85 8.81
CA VAL A 214 -24.01 -7.06 7.44
C VAL A 214 -25.52 -7.21 7.48
N GLU A 215 -26.25 -6.33 6.78
CA GLU A 215 -27.69 -6.37 6.66
C GLU A 215 -28.12 -7.60 5.82
N LYS A 216 -29.31 -8.11 6.06
CA LYS A 216 -29.92 -9.18 5.28
C LYS A 216 -30.04 -8.83 3.80
N GLY A 217 -29.99 -9.84 2.94
CA GLY A 217 -30.12 -9.69 1.49
C GLY A 217 -28.80 -9.74 0.74
N PRO A 218 -28.86 -9.63 -0.61
CA PRO A 218 -27.68 -9.71 -1.46
C PRO A 218 -26.66 -8.62 -1.16
N PHE A 219 -25.38 -8.98 -1.15
CA PHE A 219 -24.31 -8.02 -0.96
C PHE A 219 -23.03 -8.42 -1.70
N ILE A 220 -22.15 -7.44 -1.89
CA ILE A 220 -20.81 -7.58 -2.47
C ILE A 220 -19.80 -7.11 -1.44
N VAL A 221 -18.69 -7.82 -1.30
CA VAL A 221 -17.51 -7.36 -0.55
C VAL A 221 -16.48 -6.86 -1.55
N ILE A 222 -16.06 -5.60 -1.42
CA ILE A 222 -14.99 -5.01 -2.24
C ILE A 222 -13.75 -4.76 -1.39
N THR A 223 -12.59 -5.19 -1.88
CA THR A 223 -11.31 -5.11 -1.18
C THR A 223 -10.22 -4.56 -2.09
N GLY A 224 -9.16 -4.03 -1.51
CA GLY A 224 -8.07 -3.34 -2.20
C GLY A 224 -8.05 -1.86 -1.86
N HIS A 225 -7.66 -1.01 -2.82
CA HIS A 225 -7.41 0.41 -2.57
C HIS A 225 -8.10 1.35 -3.56
N ASP A 226 -8.56 0.83 -4.71
CA ASP A 226 -9.01 1.65 -5.83
C ASP A 226 -10.42 2.23 -5.57
N LEU A 227 -10.48 3.54 -5.31
CA LEU A 227 -11.73 4.26 -5.08
C LEU A 227 -12.52 4.47 -6.38
N HIS A 228 -11.86 4.45 -7.54
CA HIS A 228 -12.54 4.57 -8.83
C HIS A 228 -13.37 3.30 -9.13
N ASP A 229 -12.78 2.13 -8.95
CA ASP A 229 -13.49 0.87 -9.10
C ASP A 229 -14.67 0.76 -8.11
N LEU A 230 -14.48 1.21 -6.86
CA LEU A 230 -15.59 1.27 -5.90
C LEU A 230 -16.70 2.20 -6.39
N LYS A 231 -16.37 3.40 -6.88
CA LYS A 231 -17.37 4.34 -7.40
C LYS A 231 -18.17 3.73 -8.54
N LEU A 232 -17.49 3.14 -9.53
CA LEU A 232 -18.13 2.47 -10.66
C LEU A 232 -19.02 1.29 -10.22
N LEU A 233 -18.58 0.51 -9.22
CA LEU A 233 -19.41 -0.55 -8.64
C LEU A 233 -20.67 0.02 -7.98
N LEU A 234 -20.53 1.11 -7.20
CA LEU A 234 -21.67 1.76 -6.54
C LEU A 234 -22.68 2.31 -7.57
N GLU A 235 -22.20 2.93 -8.65
CA GLU A 235 -23.06 3.40 -9.75
C GLU A 235 -23.79 2.23 -10.42
N GLN A 236 -23.12 1.11 -10.65
CA GLN A 236 -23.72 -0.06 -11.31
C GLN A 236 -24.66 -0.87 -10.40
N THR A 237 -24.51 -0.77 -9.08
CA THR A 237 -25.37 -1.47 -8.10
C THR A 237 -26.55 -0.62 -7.64
N GLU A 238 -26.62 0.66 -8.00
CA GLU A 238 -27.70 1.55 -7.59
C GLU A 238 -29.07 1.04 -8.06
N GLY A 239 -30.02 0.93 -7.12
CA GLY A 239 -31.37 0.44 -7.39
C GLY A 239 -31.49 -1.06 -7.67
N LYS A 240 -30.42 -1.85 -7.62
CA LYS A 240 -30.45 -3.30 -7.90
C LYS A 240 -30.71 -4.17 -6.66
N GLY A 241 -30.91 -3.57 -5.48
CA GLY A 241 -31.17 -4.32 -4.25
C GLY A 241 -29.95 -5.09 -3.73
N VAL A 242 -28.74 -4.65 -4.07
CA VAL A 242 -27.47 -5.24 -3.64
C VAL A 242 -26.75 -4.23 -2.76
N ASN A 243 -26.38 -4.61 -1.54
CA ASN A 243 -25.57 -3.80 -0.65
C ASN A 243 -24.07 -4.00 -0.93
N VAL A 244 -23.24 -2.98 -0.65
CA VAL A 244 -21.80 -3.04 -0.81
C VAL A 244 -21.13 -2.85 0.55
N TYR A 245 -20.18 -3.72 0.87
CA TYR A 245 -19.35 -3.68 2.07
C TYR A 245 -17.89 -3.58 1.69
N THR A 246 -17.17 -2.67 2.34
CA THR A 246 -15.72 -2.55 2.19
C THR A 246 -15.01 -3.63 3.00
N HIS A 247 -13.77 -3.94 2.62
CA HIS A 247 -12.87 -4.81 3.37
C HIS A 247 -11.44 -4.24 3.31
N GLY A 248 -10.68 -4.40 4.39
CA GLY A 248 -9.28 -3.99 4.44
C GLY A 248 -9.09 -2.51 4.13
N GLU A 249 -8.18 -2.20 3.22
CA GLU A 249 -7.84 -0.82 2.86
C GLU A 249 -8.96 -0.04 2.14
N MET A 250 -10.08 -0.68 1.82
CA MET A 250 -11.24 0.04 1.28
C MET A 250 -12.08 0.74 2.36
N LEU A 251 -11.90 0.42 3.66
CA LEU A 251 -12.63 1.04 4.79
C LEU A 251 -12.65 2.59 4.74
N PRO A 252 -11.55 3.30 4.47
CA PRO A 252 -11.54 4.77 4.44
C PRO A 252 -12.46 5.39 3.39
N ALA A 253 -12.91 4.64 2.40
CA ALA A 253 -13.87 5.10 1.39
C ALA A 253 -15.16 5.67 2.02
N HIS A 254 -15.57 5.16 3.17
CA HIS A 254 -16.74 5.68 3.91
C HIS A 254 -16.58 7.13 4.38
N GLY A 255 -15.37 7.66 4.46
CA GLY A 255 -15.12 9.05 4.81
C GLY A 255 -15.32 10.03 3.64
N TYR A 256 -15.22 9.57 2.40
CA TYR A 256 -15.31 10.43 1.22
C TYR A 256 -16.77 10.78 0.85
N PRO A 257 -17.14 12.08 0.81
CA PRO A 257 -18.53 12.51 0.59
C PRO A 257 -19.17 11.93 -0.67
N GLU A 258 -18.43 11.90 -1.79
CA GLU A 258 -18.96 11.43 -3.08
C GLU A 258 -19.15 9.90 -3.14
N LEU A 259 -18.52 9.14 -2.26
CA LEU A 259 -18.73 7.70 -2.14
C LEU A 259 -19.82 7.39 -1.09
N LYS A 260 -19.76 8.06 0.04
CA LYS A 260 -20.71 7.92 1.14
C LYS A 260 -22.15 8.31 0.78
N LYS A 261 -22.37 9.11 -0.27
CA LYS A 261 -23.71 9.48 -0.73
C LYS A 261 -24.55 8.30 -1.21
N TYR A 262 -23.92 7.18 -1.59
CA TYR A 262 -24.62 5.97 -2.01
C TYR A 262 -25.18 5.22 -0.79
N PRO A 263 -26.51 5.12 -0.60
CA PRO A 263 -27.11 4.57 0.61
C PRO A 263 -26.90 3.05 0.77
N HIS A 264 -26.51 2.36 -0.30
CA HIS A 264 -26.20 0.93 -0.30
C HIS A 264 -24.71 0.63 -0.04
N LEU A 265 -23.84 1.64 0.14
CA LEU A 265 -22.53 1.49 0.77
C LEU A 265 -22.76 1.44 2.28
N LYS A 266 -22.87 0.24 2.87
CA LYS A 266 -23.43 0.01 4.20
C LYS A 266 -22.43 0.02 5.34
N GLY A 267 -21.34 -0.71 5.19
CA GLY A 267 -20.41 -0.92 6.29
C GLY A 267 -19.12 -1.60 5.84
N ASN A 268 -18.36 -2.05 6.81
CA ASN A 268 -17.12 -2.79 6.58
C ASN A 268 -17.28 -4.24 7.02
N PHE A 269 -16.84 -5.17 6.17
CA PHE A 269 -16.79 -6.59 6.45
C PHE A 269 -15.36 -7.02 6.73
N GLY A 270 -15.17 -7.79 7.78
CA GLY A 270 -13.86 -8.36 8.11
C GLY A 270 -12.81 -7.32 8.56
N THR A 271 -11.56 -7.70 8.44
CA THR A 271 -10.41 -6.97 8.96
C THR A 271 -9.33 -6.75 7.90
N ALA A 272 -8.06 -7.10 8.19
CA ALA A 272 -6.95 -6.90 7.26
C ALA A 272 -6.73 -8.13 6.35
N TRP A 273 -5.99 -7.93 5.27
CA TRP A 273 -5.78 -8.87 4.17
C TRP A 273 -5.34 -10.27 4.58
N GLN A 274 -4.53 -10.43 5.63
CA GLN A 274 -4.04 -11.73 6.10
C GLN A 274 -5.15 -12.64 6.65
N ASN A 275 -6.33 -12.10 6.94
CA ASN A 275 -7.48 -12.85 7.46
C ASN A 275 -8.46 -13.28 6.36
N GLN A 276 -8.28 -12.85 5.11
CA GLN A 276 -9.18 -13.08 3.96
C GLN A 276 -9.58 -14.56 3.82
N GLN A 277 -8.63 -15.48 3.91
CA GLN A 277 -8.92 -16.91 3.73
C GLN A 277 -9.86 -17.51 4.79
N LYS A 278 -9.95 -16.88 5.97
CA LYS A 278 -10.90 -17.23 7.02
C LYS A 278 -12.20 -16.44 6.87
N GLU A 279 -12.09 -15.14 6.61
CA GLU A 279 -13.22 -14.22 6.56
C GLU A 279 -14.13 -14.47 5.35
N PHE A 280 -13.55 -14.86 4.19
CA PHE A 280 -14.32 -15.11 2.97
C PHE A 280 -14.79 -16.56 2.81
N ALA A 281 -14.43 -17.47 3.70
CA ALA A 281 -14.70 -18.91 3.54
C ALA A 281 -16.19 -19.21 3.36
N ASP A 282 -17.05 -18.65 4.20
CA ASP A 282 -18.46 -19.03 4.31
C ASP A 282 -19.44 -17.88 4.05
N ILE A 283 -18.97 -16.77 3.44
CA ILE A 283 -19.89 -15.65 3.15
C ILE A 283 -20.75 -15.95 1.92
N PRO A 284 -22.06 -15.67 1.95
CA PRO A 284 -22.96 -15.83 0.80
C PRO A 284 -22.90 -14.60 -0.12
N ALA A 285 -21.70 -14.20 -0.55
CA ALA A 285 -21.47 -13.00 -1.35
C ALA A 285 -20.22 -13.14 -2.23
N PRO A 286 -20.19 -12.50 -3.40
CA PRO A 286 -18.96 -12.34 -4.17
C PRO A 286 -17.98 -11.37 -3.50
N VAL A 287 -16.70 -11.56 -3.80
CA VAL A 287 -15.60 -10.69 -3.37
C VAL A 287 -14.90 -10.13 -4.59
N LEU A 288 -14.83 -8.81 -4.71
CA LEU A 288 -14.13 -8.10 -5.78
C LEU A 288 -12.80 -7.53 -5.26
N PHE A 289 -11.70 -7.97 -5.86
CA PHE A 289 -10.36 -7.43 -5.61
C PHE A 289 -10.01 -6.39 -6.65
N THR A 290 -9.72 -5.18 -6.20
CA THR A 290 -9.37 -4.05 -7.09
C THR A 290 -7.87 -3.84 -7.25
N THR A 291 -7.10 -4.13 -6.19
CA THR A 291 -5.63 -4.00 -6.17
C THR A 291 -5.01 -5.05 -5.25
N ASN A 292 -3.73 -4.87 -4.85
CA ASN A 292 -3.13 -5.63 -3.77
C ASN A 292 -3.98 -5.46 -2.48
N CYS A 293 -3.96 -6.18 -1.56
CA CYS A 293 -3.32 -7.34 -1.01
C CYS A 293 -4.20 -8.58 -1.23
N LEU A 294 -4.03 -9.29 -2.31
CA LEU A 294 -4.74 -10.53 -2.56
C LEU A 294 -4.02 -11.68 -1.85
N MET A 295 -4.73 -12.41 -0.98
CA MET A 295 -4.29 -13.74 -0.56
C MET A 295 -4.79 -14.80 -1.57
N PRO A 296 -3.98 -15.84 -1.89
CA PRO A 296 -4.44 -16.92 -2.73
C PRO A 296 -5.81 -17.46 -2.31
N PRO A 297 -6.86 -17.36 -3.16
CA PRO A 297 -8.19 -17.82 -2.81
C PRO A 297 -8.21 -19.32 -2.55
N ARG A 298 -8.96 -19.75 -1.54
CA ARG A 298 -9.15 -21.18 -1.28
C ARG A 298 -10.23 -21.76 -2.20
N PRO A 299 -10.14 -23.05 -2.59
CA PRO A 299 -11.13 -23.67 -3.46
C PRO A 299 -12.59 -23.52 -3.00
N GLY A 300 -12.84 -23.47 -1.68
CA GLY A 300 -14.18 -23.36 -1.10
C GLY A 300 -14.89 -22.02 -1.36
N TYR A 301 -14.19 -20.99 -1.84
CA TYR A 301 -14.80 -19.68 -2.18
C TYR A 301 -14.24 -19.05 -3.45
N ALA A 302 -13.32 -19.72 -4.16
CA ALA A 302 -12.71 -19.19 -5.39
C ALA A 302 -13.74 -18.90 -6.50
N ASP A 303 -14.84 -19.65 -6.56
CA ASP A 303 -15.92 -19.50 -7.53
C ASP A 303 -16.72 -18.19 -7.41
N ARG A 304 -16.54 -17.44 -6.32
CA ARG A 304 -17.17 -16.14 -6.07
C ARG A 304 -16.19 -15.00 -5.88
N VAL A 305 -14.92 -15.25 -6.22
CA VAL A 305 -13.88 -14.22 -6.25
C VAL A 305 -13.78 -13.62 -7.66
N PHE A 306 -13.61 -12.33 -7.72
CA PHE A 306 -13.38 -11.55 -8.94
C PHE A 306 -12.18 -10.63 -8.75
N THR A 307 -11.44 -10.40 -9.83
CA THR A 307 -10.32 -9.46 -9.86
C THR A 307 -10.52 -8.44 -10.96
N THR A 308 -9.88 -7.29 -10.86
CA THR A 308 -9.86 -6.26 -11.91
C THR A 308 -8.53 -5.52 -11.94
N ALA A 309 -8.31 -4.65 -12.92
CA ALA A 309 -7.07 -3.87 -13.10
C ALA A 309 -5.82 -4.76 -13.16
N LEU A 310 -4.80 -4.47 -12.35
CA LEU A 310 -3.53 -5.21 -12.34
C LEU A 310 -3.54 -6.43 -11.41
N VAL A 311 -4.54 -6.54 -10.53
CA VAL A 311 -4.63 -7.71 -9.64
C VAL A 311 -5.19 -8.90 -10.41
N SER A 312 -4.49 -10.01 -10.38
CA SER A 312 -4.89 -11.22 -11.11
C SER A 312 -4.44 -12.49 -10.40
N TYR A 313 -5.29 -13.50 -10.49
CA TYR A 313 -5.00 -14.84 -9.97
C TYR A 313 -5.46 -15.89 -10.99
N PRO A 314 -4.72 -17.01 -11.16
CA PRO A 314 -5.11 -18.07 -12.09
C PRO A 314 -6.54 -18.55 -11.85
N GLU A 315 -7.29 -18.82 -12.93
CA GLU A 315 -8.66 -19.37 -12.93
C GLU A 315 -9.74 -18.49 -12.25
N ILE A 316 -9.38 -17.32 -11.75
CA ILE A 316 -10.35 -16.35 -11.19
C ILE A 316 -10.88 -15.45 -12.31
N THR A 317 -12.19 -15.19 -12.29
CA THR A 317 -12.84 -14.27 -13.23
C THR A 317 -12.27 -12.87 -13.09
N HIS A 318 -11.72 -12.35 -14.19
CA HIS A 318 -11.15 -11.01 -14.25
C HIS A 318 -12.09 -10.06 -14.98
N ILE A 319 -12.41 -8.94 -14.37
CA ILE A 319 -13.19 -7.85 -14.96
C ILE A 319 -12.23 -6.98 -15.79
N GLY A 320 -12.55 -6.81 -17.07
CA GLY A 320 -11.72 -6.10 -18.04
C GLY A 320 -11.66 -4.58 -17.85
N GLU A 321 -11.03 -3.92 -18.82
CA GLU A 321 -10.87 -2.46 -18.84
C GLU A 321 -12.20 -1.70 -18.98
N ASP A 322 -13.23 -2.35 -19.53
CA ASP A 322 -14.60 -1.83 -19.64
C ASP A 322 -15.30 -1.67 -18.29
N LYS A 323 -14.74 -2.26 -17.23
CA LYS A 323 -15.28 -2.18 -15.87
C LYS A 323 -16.76 -2.58 -15.76
N ASP A 324 -17.18 -3.56 -16.56
CA ASP A 324 -18.53 -4.14 -16.42
C ASP A 324 -18.59 -5.09 -15.21
N PHE A 325 -19.16 -4.62 -14.12
CA PHE A 325 -19.33 -5.41 -12.90
C PHE A 325 -20.62 -6.26 -12.88
N SER A 326 -21.33 -6.36 -14.00
CA SER A 326 -22.54 -7.21 -14.11
C SER A 326 -22.31 -8.64 -13.61
N PRO A 327 -21.20 -9.33 -13.93
CA PRO A 327 -20.97 -10.69 -13.40
C PRO A 327 -20.88 -10.76 -11.87
N VAL A 328 -20.32 -9.73 -11.22
CA VAL A 328 -20.22 -9.64 -9.76
C VAL A 328 -21.62 -9.41 -9.16
N ILE A 329 -22.41 -8.54 -9.77
CA ILE A 329 -23.78 -8.20 -9.34
C ILE A 329 -24.70 -9.42 -9.49
N GLU A 330 -24.65 -10.11 -10.61
CA GLU A 330 -25.43 -11.32 -10.87
C GLU A 330 -25.07 -12.44 -9.87
N LYS A 331 -23.79 -12.58 -9.56
CA LYS A 331 -23.33 -13.55 -8.54
C LYS A 331 -23.87 -13.19 -7.15
N ALA A 332 -23.92 -11.91 -6.78
CA ALA A 332 -24.48 -11.46 -5.51
C ALA A 332 -25.98 -11.77 -5.41
N LEU A 333 -26.73 -11.48 -6.47
CA LEU A 333 -28.17 -11.78 -6.55
C LEU A 333 -28.45 -13.29 -6.49
N ALA A 334 -27.63 -14.09 -7.18
CA ALA A 334 -27.76 -15.55 -7.19
C ALA A 334 -27.46 -16.18 -5.82
N LEU A 335 -26.49 -15.63 -5.06
CA LEU A 335 -26.16 -16.09 -3.72
C LEU A 335 -27.17 -15.65 -2.67
N GLY A 336 -27.86 -14.52 -2.89
CA GLY A 336 -28.98 -14.04 -2.08
C GLY A 336 -28.60 -13.41 -0.73
N GLY A 337 -27.35 -13.51 -0.30
CA GLY A 337 -26.88 -12.95 0.96
C GLY A 337 -27.42 -13.64 2.22
N TYR A 338 -27.39 -12.95 3.36
CA TYR A 338 -27.90 -13.48 4.62
C TYR A 338 -29.45 -13.31 4.72
N ASN A 339 -30.11 -14.25 5.39
CA ASN A 339 -31.57 -14.22 5.63
C ASN A 339 -31.98 -13.23 6.73
N GLU A 340 -31.03 -12.84 7.60
CA GLU A 340 -31.19 -11.88 8.70
C GLU A 340 -29.92 -11.03 8.83
N ASP A 341 -30.01 -9.92 9.56
CA ASP A 341 -28.85 -9.08 9.83
C ASP A 341 -27.80 -9.87 10.63
N LYS A 342 -26.56 -9.86 10.15
CA LYS A 342 -25.46 -10.61 10.74
C LYS A 342 -24.46 -9.68 11.43
N PRO A 343 -24.44 -9.65 12.77
CA PRO A 343 -23.45 -8.86 13.48
C PRO A 343 -22.07 -9.50 13.40
N PHE A 344 -21.06 -8.68 13.11
CA PHE A 344 -19.64 -9.01 13.19
C PHE A 344 -18.95 -8.06 14.14
N THR A 345 -17.76 -8.44 14.59
CA THR A 345 -16.93 -7.61 15.47
C THR A 345 -15.51 -7.53 14.93
N GLY A 346 -14.82 -6.46 15.29
CA GLY A 346 -13.37 -6.37 15.10
C GLY A 346 -12.61 -7.34 16.01
N ILE A 347 -11.30 -7.30 15.94
CA ILE A 347 -10.42 -8.24 16.67
C ILE A 347 -10.59 -8.11 18.21
N ASN A 348 -10.94 -6.93 18.69
CA ASN A 348 -11.09 -6.64 20.13
C ASN A 348 -12.56 -6.67 20.59
N GLY A 349 -13.50 -7.04 19.73
CA GLY A 349 -14.91 -7.21 20.05
C GLY A 349 -15.80 -5.99 19.78
N GLY A 350 -15.26 -4.90 19.24
CA GLY A 350 -16.06 -3.73 18.85
C GLY A 350 -16.95 -4.01 17.63
N GLY A 351 -18.19 -3.50 17.63
CA GLY A 351 -19.16 -3.67 16.54
C GLY A 351 -19.14 -2.55 15.49
N THR A 352 -18.32 -1.53 15.71
CA THR A 352 -18.13 -0.38 14.82
C THR A 352 -16.67 0.03 14.78
N VAL A 353 -16.28 0.74 13.72
CA VAL A 353 -14.97 1.38 13.57
C VAL A 353 -15.16 2.81 13.11
N MET A 354 -14.19 3.68 13.36
CA MET A 354 -14.20 5.06 12.86
C MET A 354 -13.11 5.24 11.81
N THR A 355 -13.39 6.06 10.79
CA THR A 355 -12.44 6.48 9.75
C THR A 355 -12.74 7.91 9.30
N GLY A 356 -11.97 8.44 8.32
CA GLY A 356 -12.23 9.75 7.72
C GLY A 356 -11.50 10.92 8.40
N PHE A 357 -10.52 10.66 9.28
CA PHE A 357 -9.67 11.68 9.90
C PHE A 357 -8.50 12.07 9.00
N GLY A 358 -8.75 12.28 7.70
CA GLY A 358 -7.77 12.81 6.78
C GLY A 358 -7.28 14.20 7.19
N HIS A 359 -6.19 14.68 6.56
CA HIS A 359 -5.59 15.96 6.94
C HIS A 359 -6.58 17.13 6.92
N GLY A 360 -7.51 17.18 5.97
CA GLY A 360 -8.53 18.23 5.91
C GLY A 360 -9.42 18.24 7.16
N ALA A 361 -9.87 17.09 7.63
CA ALA A 361 -10.68 16.96 8.84
C ALA A 361 -9.89 17.34 10.10
N VAL A 362 -8.65 16.84 10.25
CA VAL A 362 -7.81 17.15 11.42
C VAL A 362 -7.42 18.62 11.45
N LEU A 363 -7.05 19.21 10.32
CA LEU A 363 -6.67 20.62 10.25
C LEU A 363 -7.87 21.58 10.43
N SER A 364 -9.10 21.14 10.13
CA SER A 364 -10.29 21.95 10.41
C SER A 364 -10.53 22.17 11.91
N VAL A 365 -9.99 21.32 12.77
CA VAL A 365 -10.02 21.42 14.23
C VAL A 365 -8.66 21.74 14.85
N ALA A 366 -7.72 22.27 14.04
CA ALA A 366 -6.34 22.52 14.47
C ALA A 366 -6.26 23.41 15.72
N GLU A 367 -7.08 24.47 15.82
CA GLU A 367 -7.11 25.33 17.00
C GLU A 367 -7.48 24.56 18.29
N GLN A 368 -8.42 23.61 18.20
CA GLN A 368 -8.81 22.75 19.31
C GLN A 368 -7.66 21.80 19.69
N VAL A 369 -6.98 21.20 18.71
CA VAL A 369 -5.80 20.34 18.94
C VAL A 369 -4.67 21.15 19.60
N ILE A 370 -4.35 22.32 19.06
CA ILE A 370 -3.31 23.21 19.62
C ILE A 370 -3.67 23.66 21.03
N GLY A 371 -4.93 24.00 21.28
CA GLY A 371 -5.43 24.35 22.61
C GLY A 371 -5.29 23.19 23.62
N ALA A 372 -5.62 21.97 23.21
CA ALA A 372 -5.46 20.78 24.02
C ALA A 372 -4.00 20.47 24.38
N VAL A 373 -3.07 20.71 23.44
CA VAL A 373 -1.62 20.56 23.70
C VAL A 373 -1.12 21.67 24.63
N LYS A 374 -1.47 22.94 24.37
CA LYS A 374 -1.03 24.08 25.19
C LYS A 374 -1.56 24.03 26.63
N SER A 375 -2.75 23.50 26.84
CA SER A 375 -3.33 23.28 28.18
C SER A 375 -2.75 22.07 28.89
N GLY A 376 -1.96 21.22 28.22
CA GLY A 376 -1.45 19.96 28.75
C GLY A 376 -2.49 18.82 28.80
N ALA A 377 -3.68 19.02 28.23
CA ALA A 377 -4.68 17.95 28.10
C ALA A 377 -4.17 16.84 27.17
N VAL A 378 -3.55 17.19 26.06
CA VAL A 378 -2.82 16.25 25.19
C VAL A 378 -1.32 16.47 25.37
N ARG A 379 -0.62 15.45 25.86
CA ARG A 379 0.85 15.53 26.06
C ARG A 379 1.64 14.87 24.97
N HIS A 380 1.08 13.93 24.24
CA HIS A 380 1.80 13.21 23.21
C HIS A 380 0.86 12.66 22.13
N PHE A 381 1.38 12.57 20.92
CA PHE A 381 0.76 11.89 19.78
C PHE A 381 1.58 10.64 19.43
N PHE A 382 0.90 9.57 19.09
CA PHE A 382 1.50 8.38 18.50
C PHE A 382 0.93 8.18 17.11
N LEU A 383 1.78 8.05 16.09
CA LEU A 383 1.38 7.50 14.81
C LEU A 383 1.69 5.99 14.84
N VAL A 384 0.67 5.18 15.06
CA VAL A 384 0.77 3.72 15.13
C VAL A 384 0.07 3.13 13.92
N GLY A 385 0.78 2.51 12.99
CA GLY A 385 0.14 2.02 11.78
C GLY A 385 1.13 1.52 10.73
N GLY A 386 0.66 1.45 9.51
CA GLY A 386 1.38 0.87 8.38
C GLY A 386 0.79 -0.46 7.95
N CYS A 387 1.55 -1.27 7.22
CA CYS A 387 1.06 -2.56 6.74
C CYS A 387 0.82 -3.54 7.90
N ASP A 388 -0.11 -4.48 7.73
CA ASP A 388 -0.26 -5.64 8.60
C ASP A 388 0.23 -6.92 7.89
N GLY A 389 0.21 -8.06 8.57
CA GLY A 389 0.64 -9.34 8.02
C GLY A 389 0.35 -10.52 8.93
N ALA A 390 0.55 -11.73 8.39
CA ALA A 390 0.25 -12.98 9.09
C ALA A 390 1.34 -13.44 10.08
N ARG A 391 2.54 -12.81 10.03
CA ARG A 391 3.65 -13.23 10.88
C ARG A 391 3.35 -13.01 12.37
N PRO A 392 3.73 -13.93 13.27
CA PRO A 392 3.65 -13.73 14.72
C PRO A 392 4.39 -12.47 15.20
N GLY A 393 3.96 -11.91 16.34
CA GLY A 393 4.57 -10.71 16.95
C GLY A 393 3.79 -9.41 16.73
N ARG A 394 2.82 -9.40 15.82
CA ARG A 394 2.04 -8.17 15.52
C ARG A 394 1.01 -7.79 16.59
N ASN A 395 0.77 -8.63 17.59
CA ASN A 395 0.03 -8.24 18.80
C ASN A 395 0.69 -7.10 19.58
N TYR A 396 1.99 -6.87 19.35
CA TYR A 396 2.70 -5.71 19.87
C TYR A 396 1.92 -4.40 19.66
N TYR A 397 1.41 -4.17 18.45
CA TYR A 397 0.69 -2.92 18.12
C TYR A 397 -0.62 -2.77 18.89
N THR A 398 -1.37 -3.88 19.07
CA THR A 398 -2.58 -3.89 19.90
C THR A 398 -2.24 -3.54 21.34
N GLU A 399 -1.27 -4.22 21.92
CA GLU A 399 -0.87 -4.02 23.32
C GLU A 399 -0.21 -2.65 23.53
N PHE A 400 0.54 -2.14 22.56
CA PHE A 400 1.08 -0.79 22.62
C PHE A 400 -0.05 0.26 22.73
N VAL A 401 -1.06 0.18 21.84
CA VAL A 401 -2.17 1.13 21.82
C VAL A 401 -3.01 1.05 23.10
N LYS A 402 -3.28 -0.15 23.61
CA LYS A 402 -3.99 -0.34 24.89
C LYS A 402 -3.28 0.30 26.09
N GLN A 403 -1.95 0.36 26.05
CA GLN A 403 -1.13 0.90 27.14
C GLN A 403 -0.80 2.39 26.96
N THR A 404 -1.24 3.03 25.88
CA THR A 404 -1.03 4.48 25.71
C THR A 404 -1.73 5.26 26.83
N PRO A 405 -1.05 6.24 27.47
CA PRO A 405 -1.64 7.04 28.53
C PRO A 405 -2.92 7.77 28.10
N ALA A 406 -3.81 8.02 29.04
CA ALA A 406 -5.10 8.65 28.78
C ALA A 406 -5.00 10.10 28.23
N ASP A 407 -3.86 10.74 28.42
CA ASP A 407 -3.52 12.08 27.92
C ASP A 407 -2.76 12.05 26.59
N THR A 408 -2.93 10.99 25.79
CA THR A 408 -2.31 10.84 24.47
C THR A 408 -3.35 10.56 23.40
N VAL A 409 -3.01 10.93 22.15
CA VAL A 409 -3.80 10.65 20.95
C VAL A 409 -3.05 9.66 20.07
N VAL A 410 -3.78 8.71 19.50
CA VAL A 410 -3.27 7.72 18.53
C VAL A 410 -3.83 8.05 17.16
N LEU A 411 -2.95 8.41 16.24
CA LEU A 411 -3.23 8.46 14.81
C LEU A 411 -2.89 7.10 14.21
N THR A 412 -3.70 6.62 13.29
CA THR A 412 -3.44 5.37 12.58
C THR A 412 -3.76 5.48 11.09
N LEU A 413 -3.18 4.60 10.30
CA LEU A 413 -3.46 4.43 8.88
C LEU A 413 -3.07 3.03 8.41
N ALA A 414 -3.52 2.66 7.21
CA ALA A 414 -3.22 1.39 6.56
C ALA A 414 -3.77 0.15 7.29
N CYS A 415 -3.45 -1.05 6.83
CA CYS A 415 -3.99 -2.31 7.37
C CYS A 415 -3.68 -2.53 8.87
N GLY A 416 -2.58 -1.97 9.38
CA GLY A 416 -2.20 -2.08 10.79
C GLY A 416 -3.25 -1.56 11.77
N LYS A 417 -4.12 -0.64 11.32
CA LYS A 417 -5.26 -0.13 12.11
C LYS A 417 -6.17 -1.24 12.64
N PHE A 418 -6.40 -2.30 11.85
CA PHE A 418 -7.32 -3.38 12.21
C PHE A 418 -6.90 -4.17 13.46
N ARG A 419 -5.67 -3.97 13.93
CA ARG A 419 -5.21 -4.55 15.20
C ARG A 419 -5.87 -3.91 16.42
N PHE A 420 -6.44 -2.69 16.29
CA PHE A 420 -6.94 -1.92 17.43
C PHE A 420 -8.01 -0.87 17.08
N ASN A 421 -8.44 -0.72 15.82
CA ASN A 421 -9.39 0.34 15.43
C ASN A 421 -10.82 0.12 15.96
N ASP A 422 -11.11 -1.06 16.49
CA ASP A 422 -12.37 -1.39 17.18
C ASP A 422 -12.29 -1.20 18.71
N LEU A 423 -11.18 -0.61 19.23
CA LEU A 423 -11.04 -0.24 20.63
C LEU A 423 -11.71 1.10 20.93
N GLU A 424 -12.38 1.18 22.07
CA GLU A 424 -12.92 2.43 22.60
C GLU A 424 -11.88 3.09 23.53
N LEU A 425 -11.04 3.99 22.98
CA LEU A 425 -10.04 4.72 23.77
C LEU A 425 -10.61 5.99 24.45
N GLY A 426 -11.86 6.36 24.16
CA GLY A 426 -12.49 7.58 24.67
C GLY A 426 -12.09 8.84 23.92
N THR A 427 -12.29 10.00 24.57
CA THR A 427 -12.08 11.34 23.98
C THR A 427 -11.22 12.21 24.87
N ILE A 428 -10.53 13.19 24.26
CA ILE A 428 -9.82 14.28 24.96
C ILE A 428 -10.30 15.61 24.39
N GLY A 429 -10.85 16.47 25.25
CA GLY A 429 -11.32 17.79 24.80
C GLY A 429 -12.38 17.72 23.68
N GLY A 430 -13.17 16.66 23.64
CA GLY A 430 -14.16 16.41 22.59
C GLY A 430 -13.61 15.76 21.31
N LEU A 431 -12.30 15.52 21.22
CA LEU A 431 -11.66 14.82 20.11
C LEU A 431 -11.50 13.33 20.43
N PRO A 432 -11.75 12.40 19.52
CA PRO A 432 -11.43 11.00 19.71
C PRO A 432 -9.93 10.80 19.96
N ARG A 433 -9.58 9.89 20.87
CA ARG A 433 -8.19 9.53 21.10
C ARG A 433 -7.62 8.61 20.03
N LEU A 434 -8.45 7.95 19.25
CA LEU A 434 -8.05 7.10 18.12
C LEU A 434 -8.64 7.68 16.83
N MET A 435 -7.77 8.03 15.89
CA MET A 435 -8.13 8.68 14.62
C MET A 435 -7.53 7.93 13.45
N ASP A 436 -8.36 7.33 12.61
CA ASP A 436 -7.93 6.70 11.35
C ASP A 436 -7.81 7.75 10.24
N VAL A 437 -6.58 8.05 9.85
CA VAL A 437 -6.23 9.02 8.79
C VAL A 437 -6.60 8.54 7.39
N GLY A 438 -6.59 7.21 7.16
CA GLY A 438 -6.96 6.66 5.86
C GLY A 438 -6.24 5.36 5.48
N GLN A 439 -6.15 5.12 4.19
CA GLN A 439 -5.37 4.04 3.58
C GLN A 439 -3.86 4.28 3.72
N CYS A 440 -3.04 3.27 3.38
CA CYS A 440 -1.61 3.53 3.14
C CYS A 440 -1.40 4.54 1.99
N ASN A 441 -2.32 4.61 1.03
CA ASN A 441 -2.37 5.63 -0.03
C ASN A 441 -2.57 7.05 0.52
N ASP A 442 -3.13 7.20 1.73
CA ASP A 442 -3.38 8.49 2.39
C ASP A 442 -2.23 8.91 3.32
N ALA A 443 -1.08 8.25 3.26
CA ALA A 443 0.09 8.55 4.11
C ALA A 443 0.56 10.02 3.99
N TYR A 444 0.34 10.65 2.83
CA TYR A 444 0.58 12.09 2.65
C TYR A 444 -0.22 12.95 3.65
N GLY A 445 -1.45 12.54 3.96
CA GLY A 445 -2.28 13.21 4.95
C GLY A 445 -1.65 13.24 6.34
N ALA A 446 -1.04 12.13 6.77
CA ALA A 446 -0.31 12.08 8.04
C ALA A 446 0.93 13.00 8.04
N VAL A 447 1.67 13.05 6.92
CA VAL A 447 2.79 13.99 6.75
C VAL A 447 2.31 15.43 6.84
N LYS A 448 1.21 15.80 6.15
CA LYS A 448 0.63 17.16 6.21
C LYS A 448 0.19 17.56 7.63
N ILE A 449 -0.42 16.63 8.37
CA ILE A 449 -0.81 16.87 9.78
C ILE A 449 0.44 17.19 10.61
N ALA A 450 1.50 16.39 10.51
CA ALA A 450 2.73 16.60 11.27
C ALA A 450 3.42 17.92 10.92
N LEU A 451 3.53 18.27 9.63
CA LEU A 451 4.13 19.53 9.17
C LEU A 451 3.32 20.74 9.64
N ALA A 452 1.99 20.70 9.53
CA ALA A 452 1.13 21.79 9.97
C ALA A 452 1.17 21.99 11.50
N LEU A 453 1.26 20.92 12.28
CA LEU A 453 1.47 21.01 13.72
C LEU A 453 2.83 21.61 14.06
N ALA A 454 3.90 21.22 13.37
CA ALA A 454 5.24 21.78 13.57
C ALA A 454 5.26 23.29 13.28
N GLU A 455 4.65 23.72 12.19
CA GLU A 455 4.48 25.14 11.85
C GLU A 455 3.69 25.91 12.94
N ALA A 456 2.55 25.35 13.38
CA ALA A 456 1.69 25.97 14.40
C ALA A 456 2.37 26.11 15.79
N PHE A 457 3.31 25.19 16.11
CA PHE A 457 4.11 25.26 17.33
C PHE A 457 5.43 26.01 17.15
N GLY A 458 5.79 26.42 15.93
CA GLY A 458 7.05 27.10 15.62
C GLY A 458 8.29 26.23 15.88
N CYS A 459 8.22 24.94 15.63
CA CYS A 459 9.28 23.97 15.88
C CYS A 459 9.52 23.05 14.69
N GLY A 460 10.57 22.25 14.71
CA GLY A 460 10.79 21.18 13.74
C GLY A 460 9.88 19.97 13.99
N VAL A 461 9.64 19.14 12.95
CA VAL A 461 8.81 17.94 13.09
C VAL A 461 9.35 16.98 14.17
N ASN A 462 10.68 16.89 14.29
CA ASN A 462 11.33 16.05 15.30
C ASN A 462 11.22 16.59 16.75
N ASP A 463 10.80 17.86 16.90
CA ASP A 463 10.61 18.50 18.20
C ASP A 463 9.16 18.41 18.68
N LEU A 464 8.26 17.93 17.81
CA LEU A 464 6.86 17.67 18.18
C LEU A 464 6.78 16.56 19.23
N PRO A 465 5.79 16.62 20.13
CA PRO A 465 5.46 15.49 21.01
C PRO A 465 4.77 14.37 20.20
N LEU A 466 5.45 13.86 19.16
CA LEU A 466 4.99 12.87 18.21
C LEU A 466 6.02 11.74 18.10
N SER A 467 5.53 10.50 18.22
CA SER A 467 6.35 9.31 18.01
C SER A 467 5.75 8.41 16.93
N LEU A 468 6.60 7.85 16.09
CA LEU A 468 6.21 6.95 15.02
C LEU A 468 6.52 5.50 15.41
N VAL A 469 5.48 4.66 15.42
CA VAL A 469 5.56 3.21 15.72
C VAL A 469 4.97 2.48 14.52
N LEU A 470 5.85 2.16 13.57
CA LEU A 470 5.45 1.75 12.23
C LEU A 470 5.58 0.24 12.05
N SER A 471 4.59 -0.30 11.34
CA SER A 471 4.56 -1.68 10.87
C SER A 471 4.76 -1.71 9.35
N TRP A 472 5.62 -2.59 8.88
CA TRP A 472 5.83 -2.76 7.44
C TRP A 472 5.54 -4.18 6.98
N TYR A 473 5.22 -4.33 5.71
CA TYR A 473 5.04 -5.62 5.05
C TYR A 473 5.57 -5.61 3.61
N GLU A 474 5.22 -4.62 2.80
CA GLU A 474 5.51 -4.60 1.37
C GLU A 474 6.04 -3.23 0.88
N GLN A 475 6.19 -3.06 -0.41
CA GLN A 475 6.93 -2.00 -1.07
C GLN A 475 6.38 -0.60 -0.81
N LYS A 476 5.06 -0.44 -0.61
CA LYS A 476 4.51 0.88 -0.25
C LYS A 476 5.01 1.36 1.11
N ALA A 477 5.24 0.46 2.05
CA ALA A 477 5.88 0.83 3.31
C ALA A 477 7.34 1.27 3.12
N VAL A 478 8.06 0.68 2.15
CA VAL A 478 9.44 1.08 1.82
C VAL A 478 9.47 2.50 1.25
N CYS A 479 8.63 2.83 0.26
CA CYS A 479 8.64 4.18 -0.32
C CYS A 479 8.17 5.25 0.69
N ILE A 480 7.21 4.94 1.58
CA ILE A 480 6.82 5.84 2.67
C ILE A 480 7.99 6.06 3.63
N LEU A 481 8.69 5.00 4.04
CA LEU A 481 9.87 5.13 4.90
C LEU A 481 10.92 6.05 4.25
N LEU A 482 11.27 5.85 2.98
CA LEU A 482 12.21 6.71 2.26
C LEU A 482 11.74 8.17 2.21
N THR A 483 10.44 8.42 2.09
CA THR A 483 9.86 9.78 2.20
C THR A 483 10.08 10.38 3.59
N LEU A 484 9.86 9.61 4.65
CA LEU A 484 10.11 10.09 6.02
C LEU A 484 11.59 10.44 6.22
N LEU A 485 12.51 9.62 5.66
CA LEU A 485 13.95 9.88 5.71
C LEU A 485 14.33 11.13 4.90
N HIS A 486 13.77 11.31 3.70
CA HIS A 486 13.95 12.53 2.91
C HIS A 486 13.52 13.79 3.68
N LEU A 487 12.42 13.73 4.40
CA LEU A 487 11.93 14.82 5.27
C LEU A 487 12.76 15.00 6.56
N GLY A 488 13.81 14.19 6.76
CA GLY A 488 14.65 14.23 7.95
C GLY A 488 13.95 13.77 9.22
N ILE A 489 12.87 13.00 9.13
CA ILE A 489 12.14 12.47 10.28
C ILE A 489 12.95 11.37 10.94
N LYS A 490 13.06 11.42 12.27
CA LYS A 490 13.90 10.56 13.10
C LYS A 490 13.09 9.83 14.18
N ASN A 491 13.78 8.94 14.92
CA ASN A 491 13.23 8.21 16.07
C ASN A 491 12.04 7.31 15.73
N ILE A 492 12.13 6.59 14.61
CA ILE A 492 11.09 5.66 14.12
C ILE A 492 11.29 4.29 14.78
N ARG A 493 10.23 3.77 15.44
CA ARG A 493 10.13 2.35 15.81
C ARG A 493 9.56 1.58 14.63
N LEU A 494 10.30 0.59 14.13
CA LEU A 494 9.94 -0.19 12.94
C LEU A 494 9.84 -1.68 13.28
N GLY A 495 8.76 -2.31 12.88
CA GLY A 495 8.54 -3.73 13.14
C GLY A 495 7.60 -4.42 12.14
N PRO A 496 7.32 -5.71 12.40
CA PRO A 496 7.80 -6.53 13.53
C PRO A 496 9.25 -7.00 13.38
N THR A 497 9.81 -6.93 12.17
CA THR A 497 11.22 -7.22 11.86
C THR A 497 11.80 -6.11 11.00
N LEU A 498 13.11 -6.00 10.96
CA LEU A 498 13.79 -5.13 10.00
C LEU A 498 13.82 -5.79 8.61
N PRO A 499 13.88 -5.00 7.52
CA PRO A 499 13.90 -5.53 6.17
C PRO A 499 15.12 -6.43 5.89
N ALA A 500 14.88 -7.64 5.37
CA ALA A 500 15.91 -8.62 5.04
C ALA A 500 16.84 -8.19 3.89
N PHE A 501 16.41 -7.23 3.07
CA PHE A 501 17.21 -6.70 1.96
C PHE A 501 18.20 -5.61 2.37
N LEU A 502 18.21 -5.19 3.64
CA LEU A 502 19.20 -4.23 4.16
C LEU A 502 20.46 -4.97 4.59
N SER A 503 21.60 -4.57 4.04
CA SER A 503 22.91 -5.00 4.52
C SER A 503 23.19 -4.41 5.91
N PRO A 504 24.11 -4.99 6.69
CA PRO A 504 24.51 -4.44 7.98
C PRO A 504 25.01 -2.99 7.90
N ASN A 505 25.77 -2.65 6.85
CA ASN A 505 26.31 -1.30 6.67
C ASN A 505 25.20 -0.28 6.37
N VAL A 506 24.27 -0.61 5.45
CA VAL A 506 23.13 0.25 5.12
C VAL A 506 22.20 0.38 6.33
N LEU A 507 21.97 -0.71 7.08
CA LEU A 507 21.18 -0.67 8.31
C LEU A 507 21.83 0.24 9.37
N ASN A 508 23.14 0.12 9.58
CA ASN A 508 23.87 0.99 10.51
C ASN A 508 23.76 2.46 10.10
N TYR A 509 23.89 2.75 8.81
CA TYR A 509 23.68 4.12 8.30
C TYR A 509 22.28 4.68 8.68
N LEU A 510 21.22 3.87 8.53
CA LEU A 510 19.86 4.26 8.90
C LEU A 510 19.70 4.46 10.41
N VAL A 511 20.30 3.60 11.22
CA VAL A 511 20.28 3.72 12.69
C VAL A 511 21.02 4.98 13.16
N GLU A 512 22.21 5.23 12.64
CA GLU A 512 23.05 6.36 13.08
C GLU A 512 22.50 7.72 12.66
N ASN A 513 21.97 7.83 11.43
CA ASN A 513 21.51 9.10 10.87
C ASN A 513 20.05 9.43 11.19
N PHE A 514 19.19 8.41 11.29
CA PHE A 514 17.74 8.59 11.45
C PHE A 514 17.18 8.00 12.74
N HIS A 515 18.03 7.36 13.56
CA HIS A 515 17.62 6.73 14.83
C HIS A 515 16.44 5.73 14.65
N ILE A 516 16.47 4.95 13.55
CA ILE A 516 15.52 3.85 13.36
C ILE A 516 15.89 2.74 14.34
N ALA A 517 14.90 2.24 15.06
CA ALA A 517 15.09 1.15 16.00
C ALA A 517 13.99 0.08 15.84
N PRO A 518 14.30 -1.20 16.06
CA PRO A 518 13.26 -2.22 16.07
C PRO A 518 12.28 -2.00 17.23
N VAL A 519 11.05 -2.47 17.08
CA VAL A 519 10.13 -2.58 18.21
C VAL A 519 10.66 -3.61 19.22
N THR A 520 10.44 -3.34 20.50
CA THR A 520 10.85 -4.21 21.63
C THR A 520 9.60 -4.75 22.34
N THR A 521 9.37 -4.32 23.58
CA THR A 521 8.09 -4.54 24.24
C THR A 521 7.28 -3.23 24.32
N PRO A 522 5.95 -3.27 24.35
CA PRO A 522 5.13 -2.06 24.47
C PRO A 522 5.54 -1.17 25.64
N GLU A 523 5.84 -1.77 26.79
CA GLU A 523 6.23 -1.08 28.02
C GLU A 523 7.57 -0.37 27.88
N GLU A 524 8.57 -1.04 27.29
CA GLU A 524 9.90 -0.48 27.09
C GLU A 524 9.87 0.65 26.07
N ASP A 525 9.20 0.44 24.95
CA ASP A 525 9.08 1.45 23.91
C ASP A 525 8.30 2.67 24.39
N LEU A 526 7.20 2.51 25.13
CA LEU A 526 6.48 3.63 25.75
C LEU A 526 7.36 4.42 26.73
N LYS A 527 8.18 3.75 27.57
CA LYS A 527 9.11 4.44 28.46
C LYS A 527 10.12 5.29 27.69
N VAL A 528 10.70 4.73 26.63
CA VAL A 528 11.67 5.44 25.80
C VAL A 528 11.02 6.61 25.07
N LEU A 529 9.87 6.39 24.41
CA LEU A 529 9.21 7.39 23.60
C LEU A 529 8.60 8.55 24.41
N LEU A 530 8.13 8.26 25.62
CA LEU A 530 7.62 9.26 26.55
C LEU A 530 8.72 9.88 27.46
N LYS A 531 9.98 9.46 27.31
CA LYS A 531 11.12 9.89 28.16
C LYS A 531 10.82 9.71 29.66
N ARG A 532 10.22 8.58 30.04
CA ARG A 532 9.86 8.21 31.42
C ARG A 532 10.85 7.23 32.04
#